data_16532be47d5bd989ced50a09e289149e
#
_entry.id   16532be47d5bd989ced50a09e289149e
#
_cell.length_a   1.000
_cell.length_b   1.000
_cell.length_c   1.000
_cell.angle_alpha   90.00
_cell.angle_beta   90.00
_cell.angle_gamma   90.00
#
_symmetry.space_group_name_H-M   'P 1'
#
loop_
_entity.id
_entity.type
_entity.pdbx_description
1 polymer ?
#
loop_
_entity_poly.entity_id
_entity_poly.type
_entity_poly.pdbx_seq_one_letter_code
_entity_poly.pdbx_strand_id
1 'polypeptide(L)'
;KAGYRHIDTAQVYRNEEGVGFALTKALEDQGLSREDVFITTKVFPGNEARGQSPMTYSDTLNSIEPSLEKLQLDYVDLYLIHAPFCKNERVEQWRALVEIKRLGKAKSIGVSNYNQIHIEEIKSAGLPLPEANQIELHPWCQKTELVSYLNQNDISIIAFSSLVPLSTWRSKEGEKSSKSEQMKADGEDPSSIFKVLSNKYRVSEA
;
A
#
# COMPACT_ATOMS: atom_id res chain seq x y z
N LYS A 1 -0.62 21.36 5.86
CA LYS A 1 0.45 22.39 5.77
C LYS A 1 1.59 21.96 4.85
N ALA A 2 1.99 20.66 4.82
CA ALA A 2 3.03 20.15 3.93
C ALA A 2 2.56 19.88 2.49
N GLY A 3 1.28 20.02 2.19
CA GLY A 3 0.73 19.86 0.84
C GLY A 3 0.41 18.44 0.40
N TYR A 4 0.60 17.41 1.25
CA TYR A 4 0.18 16.05 0.91
C TYR A 4 -1.34 15.98 0.71
N ARG A 5 -1.75 15.20 -0.29
CA ARG A 5 -3.15 14.95 -0.65
C ARG A 5 -3.49 13.47 -0.74
N HIS A 6 -2.52 12.58 -0.64
CA HIS A 6 -2.70 11.13 -0.61
C HIS A 6 -2.33 10.60 0.77
N ILE A 7 -3.28 9.91 1.41
CA ILE A 7 -3.12 9.27 2.71
C ILE A 7 -3.31 7.77 2.52
N ASP A 8 -2.33 7.00 2.97
CA ASP A 8 -2.35 5.53 2.92
C ASP A 8 -2.42 4.97 4.34
N THR A 9 -3.42 4.13 4.58
CA THR A 9 -3.60 3.39 5.82
C THR A 9 -3.98 1.93 5.57
N ALA A 10 -4.32 1.17 6.59
CA ALA A 10 -4.80 -0.21 6.51
C ALA A 10 -5.45 -0.64 7.82
N GLN A 11 -6.35 -1.62 7.77
CA GLN A 11 -6.99 -2.21 8.95
C GLN A 11 -5.97 -2.67 10.01
N VAL A 12 -4.89 -3.33 9.57
CA VAL A 12 -3.85 -3.83 10.50
C VAL A 12 -3.02 -2.75 11.17
N TYR A 13 -3.04 -1.52 10.66
CA TYR A 13 -2.32 -0.40 11.29
C TYR A 13 -3.05 0.13 12.54
N ARG A 14 -4.33 -0.20 12.69
CA ARG A 14 -5.18 0.17 13.85
C ARG A 14 -5.23 1.69 14.08
N ASN A 15 -5.10 2.48 13.03
CA ASN A 15 -5.08 3.94 13.08
C ASN A 15 -6.13 4.61 12.18
N GLU A 16 -7.04 3.84 11.55
CA GLU A 16 -8.06 4.37 10.63
C GLU A 16 -8.95 5.43 11.31
N GLU A 17 -9.32 5.23 12.58
CA GLU A 17 -10.09 6.20 13.36
C GLU A 17 -9.35 7.53 13.53
N GLY A 18 -8.06 7.47 13.88
CA GLY A 18 -7.21 8.65 13.99
C GLY A 18 -7.01 9.36 12.65
N VAL A 19 -6.93 8.59 11.56
CA VAL A 19 -6.85 9.14 10.19
C VAL A 19 -8.17 9.85 9.84
N GLY A 20 -9.33 9.25 10.11
CA GLY A 20 -10.64 9.85 9.86
C GLY A 20 -10.82 11.17 10.61
N PHE A 21 -10.55 11.16 11.91
CA PHE A 21 -10.60 12.38 12.73
C PHE A 21 -9.68 13.49 12.19
N ALA A 22 -8.41 13.15 11.90
CA ALA A 22 -7.45 14.12 11.40
C ALA A 22 -7.80 14.63 9.99
N LEU A 23 -8.39 13.79 9.16
CA LEU A 23 -8.84 14.14 7.82
C LEU A 23 -10.00 15.16 7.89
N THR A 24 -11.06 14.87 8.63
CA THR A 24 -12.21 15.77 8.82
C THR A 24 -11.74 17.15 9.27
N LYS A 25 -10.91 17.18 10.32
CA LYS A 25 -10.34 18.44 10.82
C LYS A 25 -9.48 19.17 9.77
N ALA A 26 -8.66 18.44 9.00
CA ALA A 26 -7.79 19.05 8.00
C ALA A 26 -8.57 19.63 6.81
N LEU A 27 -9.67 18.97 6.39
CA LEU A 27 -10.56 19.48 5.35
C LEU A 27 -11.20 20.81 5.79
N GLU A 28 -11.74 20.86 7.00
CA GLU A 28 -12.33 22.08 7.60
C GLU A 28 -11.31 23.22 7.72
N ASP A 29 -10.17 22.94 8.39
CA ASP A 29 -9.12 23.95 8.67
C ASP A 29 -8.49 24.53 7.40
N GLN A 30 -8.54 23.84 6.26
CA GLN A 30 -7.89 24.25 5.01
C GLN A 30 -8.89 24.60 3.88
N GLY A 31 -10.20 24.52 4.14
CA GLY A 31 -11.23 24.76 3.15
C GLY A 31 -11.17 23.81 1.96
N LEU A 32 -10.81 22.55 2.21
CA LEU A 32 -10.72 21.49 1.21
C LEU A 32 -12.01 20.65 1.21
N SER A 33 -12.33 20.09 0.06
CA SER A 33 -13.40 19.10 -0.09
C SER A 33 -12.85 17.67 0.02
N ARG A 34 -13.75 16.68 0.13
CA ARG A 34 -13.36 15.25 0.16
C ARG A 34 -12.63 14.83 -1.12
N GLU A 35 -12.97 15.43 -2.24
CA GLU A 35 -12.42 15.16 -3.56
C GLU A 35 -10.98 15.67 -3.74
N ASP A 36 -10.55 16.62 -2.89
CA ASP A 36 -9.20 17.16 -2.92
C ASP A 36 -8.16 16.21 -2.29
N VAL A 37 -8.59 15.09 -1.69
CA VAL A 37 -7.74 14.13 -1.04
C VAL A 37 -7.99 12.71 -1.57
N PHE A 38 -6.93 11.92 -1.64
CA PHE A 38 -6.96 10.53 -2.06
C PHE A 38 -6.69 9.62 -0.86
N ILE A 39 -7.64 8.77 -0.51
CA ILE A 39 -7.55 7.88 0.66
C ILE A 39 -7.40 6.43 0.20
N THR A 40 -6.33 5.79 0.63
CA THR A 40 -6.11 4.35 0.47
C THR A 40 -6.26 3.66 1.81
N THR A 41 -7.05 2.58 1.86
CA THR A 41 -6.99 1.62 2.96
C THR A 41 -6.94 0.18 2.43
N LYS A 42 -6.73 -0.80 3.32
CA LYS A 42 -6.46 -2.18 2.91
C LYS A 42 -7.16 -3.16 3.85
N VAL A 43 -7.81 -4.18 3.25
CA VAL A 43 -8.33 -5.32 3.99
C VAL A 43 -7.20 -6.30 4.31
N PHE A 44 -7.18 -6.81 5.53
CA PHE A 44 -6.30 -7.90 5.91
C PHE A 44 -6.96 -9.24 5.57
N PRO A 45 -6.41 -10.05 4.64
CA PRO A 45 -7.09 -11.22 4.10
C PRO A 45 -7.09 -12.45 5.02
N GLY A 46 -6.52 -12.36 6.22
CA GLY A 46 -6.10 -13.50 7.03
C GLY A 46 -4.65 -13.90 6.75
N ASN A 47 -4.11 -14.82 7.54
CA ASN A 47 -2.76 -15.35 7.34
C ASN A 47 -2.64 -16.76 7.94
N GLU A 48 -2.83 -17.77 7.12
CA GLU A 48 -2.80 -19.19 7.52
C GLU A 48 -1.46 -19.57 8.18
N ALA A 49 -0.34 -19.05 7.67
CA ALA A 49 0.99 -19.32 8.23
C ALA A 49 1.15 -18.78 9.67
N ARG A 50 0.27 -17.85 10.10
CA ARG A 50 0.22 -17.31 11.46
C ARG A 50 -1.01 -17.78 12.25
N GLY A 51 -1.71 -18.82 11.78
CA GLY A 51 -2.91 -19.37 12.42
C GLY A 51 -4.13 -18.46 12.35
N GLN A 52 -4.15 -17.50 11.44
CA GLN A 52 -5.29 -16.61 11.21
C GLN A 52 -6.11 -17.14 10.03
N SER A 53 -7.39 -17.41 10.28
CA SER A 53 -8.30 -17.92 9.24
C SER A 53 -8.36 -16.98 8.04
N PRO A 54 -8.39 -17.53 6.82
CA PRO A 54 -8.67 -16.75 5.62
C PRO A 54 -10.04 -16.08 5.71
N MET A 55 -10.13 -14.87 5.18
CA MET A 55 -11.44 -14.23 4.96
C MET A 55 -12.13 -14.88 3.77
N THR A 56 -13.40 -15.21 3.96
CA THR A 56 -14.29 -15.65 2.88
C THR A 56 -14.65 -14.47 1.97
N TYR A 57 -15.35 -14.75 0.86
CA TYR A 57 -15.97 -13.70 0.04
C TYR A 57 -16.84 -12.76 0.88
N SER A 58 -17.72 -13.32 1.73
CA SER A 58 -18.65 -12.54 2.56
C SER A 58 -17.92 -11.69 3.60
N ASP A 59 -16.89 -12.25 4.26
CA ASP A 59 -16.09 -11.50 5.24
C ASP A 59 -15.37 -10.34 4.57
N THR A 60 -14.77 -10.59 3.39
CA THR A 60 -14.07 -9.58 2.61
C THR A 60 -15.02 -8.49 2.12
N LEU A 61 -16.21 -8.87 1.63
CA LEU A 61 -17.22 -7.91 1.19
C LEU A 61 -17.67 -6.99 2.33
N ASN A 62 -17.87 -7.52 3.52
CA ASN A 62 -18.31 -6.76 4.67
C ASN A 62 -17.17 -5.97 5.35
N SER A 63 -15.92 -6.27 5.03
CA SER A 63 -14.75 -5.66 5.70
C SER A 63 -14.57 -4.16 5.43
N ILE A 64 -15.17 -3.64 4.36
CA ILE A 64 -15.08 -2.22 4.02
C ILE A 64 -15.88 -1.35 4.99
N GLU A 65 -17.00 -1.84 5.51
CA GLU A 65 -17.90 -1.05 6.36
C GLU A 65 -17.22 -0.52 7.63
N PRO A 66 -16.55 -1.37 8.45
CA PRO A 66 -15.84 -0.88 9.63
C PRO A 66 -14.70 0.11 9.29
N SER A 67 -14.09 -0.02 8.10
CA SER A 67 -13.07 0.92 7.66
C SER A 67 -13.67 2.28 7.31
N LEU A 68 -14.80 2.31 6.58
CA LEU A 68 -15.52 3.55 6.24
C LEU A 68 -16.03 4.25 7.51
N GLU A 69 -16.60 3.50 8.46
CA GLU A 69 -17.05 4.05 9.74
C GLU A 69 -15.89 4.73 10.50
N LYS A 70 -14.76 4.04 10.66
CA LYS A 70 -13.58 4.60 11.34
C LYS A 70 -12.98 5.80 10.61
N LEU A 71 -12.95 5.77 9.29
CA LEU A 71 -12.45 6.86 8.47
C LEU A 71 -13.43 8.03 8.37
N GLN A 72 -14.69 7.85 8.81
CA GLN A 72 -15.79 8.81 8.69
C GLN A 72 -16.05 9.21 7.23
N LEU A 73 -16.09 8.21 6.34
CA LEU A 73 -16.20 8.38 4.89
C LEU A 73 -17.30 7.49 4.32
N ASP A 74 -17.93 7.93 3.24
CA ASP A 74 -18.87 7.13 2.45
C ASP A 74 -18.14 6.22 1.44
N TYR A 75 -16.93 6.59 1.03
CA TYR A 75 -16.10 5.84 0.11
C TYR A 75 -14.61 6.09 0.35
N VAL A 76 -13.77 5.15 -0.11
CA VAL A 76 -12.32 5.34 -0.25
C VAL A 76 -11.95 5.45 -1.73
N ASP A 77 -10.85 6.12 -2.03
CA ASP A 77 -10.38 6.26 -3.42
C ASP A 77 -9.73 4.96 -3.91
N LEU A 78 -9.02 4.24 -3.03
CA LEU A 78 -8.42 2.96 -3.35
C LEU A 78 -8.55 1.97 -2.18
N TYR A 79 -9.08 0.79 -2.48
CA TYR A 79 -9.17 -0.32 -1.53
C TYR A 79 -8.31 -1.50 -2.00
N LEU A 80 -7.41 -1.98 -1.15
CA LEU A 80 -6.45 -3.02 -1.50
C LEU A 80 -6.64 -4.29 -0.67
N ILE A 81 -6.37 -5.46 -1.25
CA ILE A 81 -6.02 -6.65 -0.48
C ILE A 81 -4.57 -6.49 -0.02
N HIS A 82 -4.32 -6.54 1.29
CA HIS A 82 -3.02 -6.16 1.89
C HIS A 82 -1.85 -7.08 1.49
N ALA A 83 -2.13 -8.37 1.29
CA ALA A 83 -1.14 -9.35 0.87
C ALA A 83 -1.79 -10.66 0.40
N PRO A 84 -1.10 -11.49 -0.41
CA PRO A 84 -1.62 -12.73 -0.96
C PRO A 84 -1.46 -13.93 -0.01
N PHE A 85 -1.80 -13.79 1.29
CA PHE A 85 -1.48 -14.80 2.31
C PHE A 85 -2.34 -16.07 2.25
N CYS A 86 -3.52 -16.01 1.62
CA CYS A 86 -4.50 -17.11 1.62
C CYS A 86 -4.64 -17.65 0.20
N LYS A 87 -3.95 -18.77 -0.08
CA LYS A 87 -3.81 -19.29 -1.45
C LYS A 87 -5.14 -19.62 -2.11
N ASN A 88 -6.04 -20.28 -1.38
CA ASN A 88 -7.28 -20.80 -1.94
C ASN A 88 -8.38 -19.74 -2.06
N GLU A 89 -8.33 -18.70 -1.25
CA GLU A 89 -9.37 -17.67 -1.13
C GLU A 89 -9.07 -16.41 -1.92
N ARG A 90 -7.84 -16.23 -2.46
CA ARG A 90 -7.41 -14.99 -3.16
C ARG A 90 -8.38 -14.56 -4.25
N VAL A 91 -8.86 -15.49 -5.06
CA VAL A 91 -9.77 -15.18 -6.17
C VAL A 91 -11.13 -14.73 -5.62
N GLU A 92 -11.65 -15.38 -4.58
CA GLU A 92 -12.93 -15.00 -3.97
C GLU A 92 -12.82 -13.67 -3.20
N GLN A 93 -11.70 -13.44 -2.52
CA GLN A 93 -11.41 -12.14 -1.90
C GLN A 93 -11.34 -11.03 -2.96
N TRP A 94 -10.71 -11.30 -4.11
CA TRP A 94 -10.69 -10.34 -5.22
C TRP A 94 -12.09 -10.10 -5.80
N ARG A 95 -12.89 -11.13 -5.96
CA ARG A 95 -14.31 -11.02 -6.40
C ARG A 95 -15.11 -10.10 -5.46
N ALA A 96 -14.86 -10.19 -4.16
CA ALA A 96 -15.49 -9.30 -3.18
C ALA A 96 -15.07 -7.82 -3.37
N LEU A 97 -13.80 -7.54 -3.68
CA LEU A 97 -13.36 -6.18 -3.99
C LEU A 97 -14.03 -5.64 -5.27
N VAL A 98 -14.20 -6.46 -6.30
CA VAL A 98 -14.93 -6.08 -7.52
C VAL A 98 -16.36 -5.65 -7.16
N GLU A 99 -17.02 -6.39 -6.26
CA GLU A 99 -18.37 -6.03 -5.80
C GLU A 99 -18.36 -4.75 -4.93
N ILE A 100 -17.39 -4.55 -4.04
CA ILE A 100 -17.21 -3.31 -3.26
C ILE A 100 -17.10 -2.10 -4.18
N LYS A 101 -16.34 -2.22 -5.27
CA LYS A 101 -16.27 -1.15 -6.28
C LYS A 101 -17.62 -0.92 -6.97
N ARG A 102 -18.31 -1.98 -7.37
CA ARG A 102 -19.65 -1.88 -7.99
C ARG A 102 -20.66 -1.19 -7.08
N LEU A 103 -20.55 -1.39 -5.76
CA LEU A 103 -21.38 -0.73 -4.74
C LEU A 103 -20.97 0.73 -4.48
N GLY A 104 -19.92 1.22 -5.12
CA GLY A 104 -19.45 2.61 -4.98
C GLY A 104 -18.69 2.91 -3.68
N LYS A 105 -18.35 1.89 -2.89
CA LYS A 105 -17.63 2.05 -1.61
C LYS A 105 -16.12 2.22 -1.79
N ALA A 106 -15.60 1.88 -2.95
CA ALA A 106 -14.26 2.20 -3.40
C ALA A 106 -14.31 2.69 -4.85
N LYS A 107 -13.61 3.78 -5.16
CA LYS A 107 -13.51 4.28 -6.55
C LYS A 107 -12.60 3.40 -7.39
N SER A 108 -11.52 2.91 -6.79
CA SER A 108 -10.57 1.98 -7.40
C SER A 108 -10.27 0.83 -6.46
N ILE A 109 -9.91 -0.32 -7.02
CA ILE A 109 -9.54 -1.51 -6.27
C ILE A 109 -8.21 -2.06 -6.76
N GLY A 110 -7.45 -2.66 -5.84
CA GLY A 110 -6.15 -3.22 -6.16
C GLY A 110 -5.67 -4.23 -5.15
N VAL A 111 -4.43 -4.57 -5.29
CA VAL A 111 -3.75 -5.55 -4.44
C VAL A 111 -2.45 -4.96 -3.88
N SER A 112 -1.89 -5.62 -2.88
CA SER A 112 -0.57 -5.29 -2.37
C SER A 112 0.25 -6.56 -2.18
N ASN A 113 1.55 -6.48 -2.49
CA ASN A 113 2.49 -7.60 -2.40
C ASN A 113 2.17 -8.79 -3.33
N TYR A 114 1.37 -8.61 -4.36
CA TYR A 114 1.07 -9.65 -5.34
C TYR A 114 2.23 -9.75 -6.35
N ASN A 115 2.61 -10.98 -6.70
CA ASN A 115 3.50 -11.25 -7.82
C ASN A 115 2.69 -11.59 -9.08
N GLN A 116 3.39 -11.84 -10.19
CA GLN A 116 2.77 -12.19 -11.47
C GLN A 116 1.84 -13.41 -11.35
N ILE A 117 2.25 -14.47 -10.64
CA ILE A 117 1.43 -15.69 -10.50
C ILE A 117 0.09 -15.38 -9.85
N HIS A 118 0.08 -14.58 -8.79
CA HIS A 118 -1.14 -14.19 -8.10
C HIS A 118 -2.09 -13.36 -8.97
N ILE A 119 -1.54 -12.53 -9.86
CA ILE A 119 -2.36 -11.73 -10.79
C ILE A 119 -2.90 -12.60 -11.93
N GLU A 120 -2.12 -13.58 -12.41
CA GLU A 120 -2.56 -14.54 -13.40
C GLU A 120 -3.68 -15.47 -12.87
N GLU A 121 -3.75 -15.75 -11.56
CA GLU A 121 -4.89 -16.44 -10.95
C GLU A 121 -6.19 -15.64 -11.13
N ILE A 122 -6.15 -14.33 -10.90
CA ILE A 122 -7.28 -13.41 -11.10
C ILE A 122 -7.70 -13.40 -12.56
N LYS A 123 -6.73 -13.25 -13.46
CA LYS A 123 -6.94 -13.23 -14.91
C LYS A 123 -7.55 -14.53 -15.43
N SER A 124 -7.05 -15.66 -14.96
CA SER A 124 -7.54 -17.00 -15.31
C SER A 124 -8.96 -17.26 -14.82
N ALA A 125 -9.37 -16.60 -13.74
CA ALA A 125 -10.75 -16.64 -13.24
C ALA A 125 -11.72 -15.74 -14.04
N GLY A 126 -11.26 -15.05 -15.10
CA GLY A 126 -12.06 -14.16 -15.91
C GLY A 126 -12.52 -12.89 -15.20
N LEU A 127 -11.81 -12.49 -14.13
CA LEU A 127 -12.12 -11.28 -13.37
C LEU A 127 -11.34 -10.08 -13.90
N PRO A 128 -11.83 -8.84 -13.68
CA PRO A 128 -11.06 -7.64 -13.96
C PRO A 128 -9.70 -7.67 -13.25
N LEU A 129 -8.65 -7.20 -13.92
CA LEU A 129 -7.34 -7.07 -13.31
C LEU A 129 -7.33 -5.97 -12.24
N PRO A 130 -6.42 -6.05 -11.24
CA PRO A 130 -6.23 -4.97 -10.29
C PRO A 130 -5.84 -3.66 -10.98
N GLU A 131 -6.40 -2.54 -10.54
CA GLU A 131 -6.05 -1.21 -11.05
C GLU A 131 -4.70 -0.74 -10.49
N ALA A 132 -4.30 -1.29 -9.32
CA ALA A 132 -3.02 -0.99 -8.71
C ALA A 132 -2.45 -2.22 -7.98
N ASN A 133 -1.11 -2.30 -7.94
CA ASN A 133 -0.38 -3.19 -7.04
C ASN A 133 0.61 -2.38 -6.21
N GLN A 134 0.41 -2.38 -4.89
CA GLN A 134 1.31 -1.70 -3.97
C GLN A 134 2.42 -2.68 -3.54
N ILE A 135 3.67 -2.35 -3.85
CA ILE A 135 4.83 -3.23 -3.65
C ILE A 135 5.99 -2.48 -3.00
N GLU A 136 6.85 -3.20 -2.28
CA GLU A 136 8.15 -2.65 -1.89
C GLU A 136 8.96 -2.35 -3.15
N LEU A 137 9.28 -1.07 -3.35
CA LEU A 137 10.03 -0.63 -4.53
C LEU A 137 10.94 0.55 -4.16
N HIS A 138 12.24 0.35 -4.30
CA HIS A 138 13.28 1.33 -4.03
C HIS A 138 14.58 0.88 -4.74
N PRO A 139 15.65 1.71 -4.80
CA PRO A 139 16.86 1.38 -5.54
C PRO A 139 17.49 0.01 -5.22
N TRP A 140 17.33 -0.50 -4.00
CA TRP A 140 17.83 -1.83 -3.61
C TRP A 140 16.79 -2.96 -3.75
N CYS A 141 15.56 -2.64 -4.16
CA CYS A 141 14.48 -3.62 -4.38
C CYS A 141 13.69 -3.23 -5.63
N GLN A 142 14.28 -3.45 -6.80
CA GLN A 142 13.74 -2.91 -8.07
C GLN A 142 12.64 -3.77 -8.68
N LYS A 143 12.61 -5.09 -8.41
CA LYS A 143 11.59 -6.04 -8.93
C LYS A 143 11.31 -5.87 -10.42
N THR A 144 12.36 -5.73 -11.22
CA THR A 144 12.29 -5.32 -12.64
C THR A 144 11.31 -6.14 -13.47
N GLU A 145 11.29 -7.47 -13.30
CA GLU A 145 10.38 -8.36 -14.03
C GLU A 145 8.91 -8.09 -13.65
N LEU A 146 8.61 -7.95 -12.34
CA LEU A 146 7.27 -7.63 -11.87
C LEU A 146 6.82 -6.25 -12.35
N VAL A 147 7.70 -5.25 -12.28
CA VAL A 147 7.42 -3.89 -12.78
C VAL A 147 7.09 -3.92 -14.27
N SER A 148 7.88 -4.65 -15.07
CA SER A 148 7.62 -4.82 -16.49
C SER A 148 6.26 -5.48 -16.76
N TYR A 149 5.95 -6.56 -16.02
CA TYR A 149 4.68 -7.26 -16.13
C TYR A 149 3.48 -6.36 -15.77
N LEU A 150 3.57 -5.61 -14.68
CA LEU A 150 2.50 -4.70 -14.25
C LEU A 150 2.23 -3.62 -15.30
N ASN A 151 3.29 -3.00 -15.84
CA ASN A 151 3.17 -1.99 -16.89
C ASN A 151 2.54 -2.56 -18.19
N GLN A 152 2.87 -3.79 -18.57
CA GLN A 152 2.30 -4.46 -19.75
C GLN A 152 0.81 -4.78 -19.60
N ASN A 153 0.29 -4.84 -18.37
CA ASN A 153 -1.11 -5.11 -18.07
C ASN A 153 -1.86 -3.87 -17.56
N ASP A 154 -1.31 -2.67 -17.73
CA ASP A 154 -1.91 -1.39 -17.30
C ASP A 154 -2.24 -1.34 -15.77
N ILE A 155 -1.45 -2.03 -14.95
CA ILE A 155 -1.59 -2.04 -13.49
C ILE A 155 -0.68 -0.97 -12.89
N SER A 156 -1.25 0.02 -12.24
CA SER A 156 -0.51 1.09 -11.58
C SER A 156 0.37 0.55 -10.44
N ILE A 157 1.59 1.05 -10.35
CA ILE A 157 2.54 0.64 -9.31
C ILE A 157 2.58 1.70 -8.21
N ILE A 158 2.33 1.27 -6.97
CA ILE A 158 2.46 2.12 -5.79
C ILE A 158 3.66 1.61 -4.98
N ALA A 159 4.70 2.43 -4.87
CA ALA A 159 5.90 2.07 -4.12
C ALA A 159 5.71 2.30 -2.63
N PHE A 160 5.89 1.26 -1.80
CA PHE A 160 6.09 1.46 -0.37
C PHE A 160 7.56 1.29 0.02
N SER A 161 7.94 1.81 1.18
CA SER A 161 9.34 1.82 1.66
C SER A 161 10.32 2.50 0.68
N SER A 162 9.88 3.42 -0.15
CA SER A 162 10.68 4.07 -1.20
C SER A 162 11.92 4.80 -0.65
N LEU A 163 11.87 5.26 0.61
CA LEU A 163 12.98 5.92 1.29
C LEU A 163 13.80 4.99 2.20
N VAL A 164 13.59 3.68 2.15
CA VAL A 164 14.33 2.70 2.97
C VAL A 164 15.84 2.85 2.85
N PRO A 165 16.42 3.09 1.66
CA PRO A 165 17.86 3.28 1.53
C PRO A 165 18.42 4.43 2.37
N LEU A 166 17.60 5.41 2.72
CA LEU A 166 17.97 6.63 3.45
C LEU A 166 17.48 6.65 4.89
N SER A 167 16.66 5.66 5.30
CA SER A 167 16.02 5.67 6.60
C SER A 167 16.86 4.97 7.67
N THR A 168 17.10 5.68 8.76
CA THR A 168 17.77 5.14 9.96
C THR A 168 16.78 4.69 11.03
N TRP A 169 15.47 4.91 10.84
CA TRP A 169 14.44 4.68 11.86
C TRP A 169 14.21 3.20 12.21
N ARG A 170 14.65 2.27 11.36
CA ARG A 170 14.61 0.81 11.63
C ARG A 170 15.82 0.31 12.41
N SER A 171 16.83 1.14 12.61
CA SER A 171 17.98 0.84 13.45
C SER A 171 17.70 1.31 14.88
N LYS A 172 16.96 0.52 15.66
CA LYS A 172 16.91 0.74 17.12
C LYS A 172 18.29 0.42 17.70
N GLU A 173 18.73 1.26 18.63
CA GLU A 173 19.95 1.03 19.39
C GLU A 173 19.87 -0.36 20.04
N GLY A 174 20.78 -1.28 19.68
CA GLY A 174 20.81 -2.66 20.18
C GLY A 174 20.17 -3.72 19.26
N GLU A 175 19.37 -3.38 18.25
CA GLU A 175 18.86 -4.34 17.27
C GLU A 175 19.72 -4.32 16.00
N LYS A 176 20.72 -5.21 15.97
CA LYS A 176 21.59 -5.37 14.80
C LYS A 176 20.95 -6.32 13.80
N SER A 177 20.40 -5.80 12.70
CA SER A 177 20.21 -6.60 11.49
C SER A 177 21.31 -6.27 10.48
N SER A 178 21.82 -7.26 9.75
CA SER A 178 22.82 -7.04 8.70
C SER A 178 22.36 -5.99 7.68
N LYS A 179 21.05 -5.92 7.41
CA LYS A 179 20.44 -4.95 6.51
C LYS A 179 20.47 -3.52 7.08
N SER A 180 20.25 -3.37 8.40
CA SER A 180 20.30 -2.05 9.06
C SER A 180 21.72 -1.50 9.16
N GLU A 181 22.71 -2.38 9.35
CA GLU A 181 24.13 -1.99 9.36
C GLU A 181 24.59 -1.55 7.97
N GLN A 182 24.20 -2.29 6.92
CA GLN A 182 24.51 -1.92 5.54
C GLN A 182 23.88 -0.57 5.17
N MET A 183 22.61 -0.35 5.52
CA MET A 183 21.91 0.93 5.29
C MET A 183 22.60 2.09 5.98
N LYS A 184 23.11 1.88 7.22
CA LYS A 184 23.83 2.90 7.95
C LYS A 184 25.19 3.20 7.29
N ALA A 185 25.93 2.15 6.91
CA ALA A 185 27.21 2.28 6.23
C ALA A 185 27.06 3.02 4.89
N ASP A 186 26.05 2.67 4.08
CA ASP A 186 25.76 3.33 2.80
C ASP A 186 25.32 4.79 3.01
N GLY A 187 24.59 5.09 4.08
CA GLY A 187 24.20 6.47 4.44
C GLY A 187 25.36 7.33 4.94
N GLU A 188 26.41 6.75 5.51
CA GLU A 188 27.62 7.43 5.97
C GLU A 188 28.69 7.56 4.87
N ASP A 189 28.62 6.74 3.79
CA ASP A 189 29.59 6.74 2.70
C ASP A 189 29.47 8.02 1.84
N PRO A 190 30.52 8.86 1.77
CA PRO A 190 30.53 10.07 0.92
C PRO A 190 30.35 9.76 -0.58
N SER A 191 30.70 8.54 -1.03
CA SER A 191 30.57 8.08 -2.41
C SER A 191 29.22 7.45 -2.72
N SER A 192 28.32 7.37 -1.75
CA SER A 192 26.96 6.85 -1.93
C SER A 192 26.28 7.56 -3.10
N ILE A 193 25.59 6.78 -3.94
CA ILE A 193 24.87 7.33 -5.10
C ILE A 193 23.87 8.43 -4.69
N PHE A 194 23.26 8.30 -3.52
CA PHE A 194 22.31 9.30 -3.00
C PHE A 194 23.01 10.63 -2.71
N LYS A 195 24.19 10.62 -2.08
CA LYS A 195 24.98 11.82 -1.84
C LYS A 195 25.50 12.43 -3.13
N VAL A 196 25.96 11.62 -4.06
CA VAL A 196 26.39 12.07 -5.39
C VAL A 196 25.25 12.77 -6.12
N LEU A 197 24.04 12.18 -6.12
CA LEU A 197 22.86 12.76 -6.77
C LEU A 197 22.37 14.02 -6.03
N SER A 198 22.32 13.99 -4.70
CA SER A 198 21.95 15.12 -3.85
C SER A 198 22.85 16.34 -4.17
N ASN A 199 24.15 16.14 -4.17
CA ASN A 199 25.11 17.19 -4.51
C ASN A 199 24.95 17.70 -5.95
N LYS A 200 24.79 16.79 -6.92
CA LYS A 200 24.62 17.12 -8.33
C LYS A 200 23.38 17.98 -8.58
N TYR A 201 22.27 17.65 -7.95
CA TYR A 201 20.99 18.31 -8.18
C TYR A 201 20.65 19.37 -7.12
N ARG A 202 21.50 19.55 -6.10
CA ARG A 202 21.29 20.49 -4.97
C ARG A 202 19.95 20.28 -4.25
N VAL A 203 19.61 19.03 -3.98
CA VAL A 203 18.42 18.61 -3.26
C VAL A 203 18.81 17.72 -2.07
N SER A 204 17.87 17.40 -1.18
CA SER A 204 18.12 16.41 -0.13
C SER A 204 18.33 15.01 -0.74
N GLU A 205 18.88 14.10 0.03
CA GLU A 205 19.03 12.68 -0.37
C GLU A 205 17.68 11.95 -0.44
N ALA A 206 16.62 12.51 0.16
CA ALA A 206 15.26 11.98 0.20
C ALA A 206 14.34 12.67 -0.82
#